data_d54aacd018fbf9e8633ee79b0449738c
#
_entry.id   d54aacd018fbf9e8633ee79b0449738c
#
_cell.length_a   1.000
_cell.length_b   1.000
_cell.length_c   1.000
_cell.angle_alpha   90.00
_cell.angle_beta   90.00
_cell.angle_gamma   90.00
#
_symmetry.space_group_name_H-M   'P 1'
#
loop_
_entity.id
_entity.type
_entity.pdbx_description
1 polymer ?
#
loop_
_entity_poly.entity_id
_entity_poly.type
_entity_poly.pdbx_seq_one_letter_code
_entity_poly.pdbx_strand_id
1 'polypeptide(L)'
;VTSRIPTRTNTDDRYFTDTFQQMPKHGYTKMFEKMLAHPNIKVMLNTDYREIRDEVQYDHLIFCGPIDEYFDYRFGKLPYRSLKFEHKQLDQEQFQAVGTVNYPSEDVPYTRISEYKHLTGQVHPKTSITYEYPSAKGDPYYPIPRPENAELYKRYQQLADETPNVTFVGRLGTYKYYNMDQVVGQALALYKRIEEAEHASQPQAVAGQLG
;
A
#
# COMPACT_ATOMS: atom_id res chain seq x y z
N VAL A 1 6.70 16.45 6.13
CA VAL A 1 6.20 16.69 4.76
C VAL A 1 7.29 17.26 3.88
N THR A 2 8.00 18.32 4.31
CA THR A 2 9.05 18.99 3.53
C THR A 2 10.21 18.07 3.13
N SER A 3 10.57 17.09 3.95
CA SER A 3 11.64 16.11 3.65
C SER A 3 11.36 15.23 2.42
N ARG A 4 10.14 15.24 1.89
CA ARG A 4 9.73 14.46 0.72
C ARG A 4 9.70 15.28 -0.57
N ILE A 5 9.86 16.59 -0.47
CA ILE A 5 9.92 17.48 -1.64
C ILE A 5 11.37 17.46 -2.13
N PRO A 6 11.63 17.04 -3.38
CA PRO A 6 12.98 17.06 -3.91
C PRO A 6 13.46 18.51 -4.03
N THR A 7 14.48 18.87 -3.26
CA THR A 7 15.17 20.15 -3.36
C THR A 7 16.54 19.90 -3.99
N ARG A 8 16.82 20.54 -5.14
CA ARG A 8 18.06 20.35 -5.89
C ARG A 8 18.67 21.67 -6.26
N THR A 9 19.99 21.67 -6.41
CA THR A 9 20.77 22.83 -6.86
C THR A 9 21.09 22.79 -8.37
N ASN A 10 20.52 21.84 -9.08
CA ASN A 10 20.66 21.67 -10.54
C ASN A 10 19.30 21.85 -11.24
N THR A 11 19.30 21.70 -12.58
CA THR A 11 18.12 21.87 -13.45
C THR A 11 17.33 20.58 -13.67
N ASP A 12 17.58 19.50 -12.90
CA ASP A 12 16.83 18.26 -12.98
C ASP A 12 15.45 18.44 -12.35
N ASP A 13 14.41 18.47 -13.15
CA ASP A 13 13.00 18.69 -12.76
C ASP A 13 12.23 17.40 -12.43
N ARG A 14 12.86 16.23 -12.58
CA ARG A 14 12.21 14.95 -12.28
C ARG A 14 11.87 14.83 -10.80
N TYR A 15 10.66 14.41 -10.49
CA TYR A 15 10.26 14.13 -9.11
C TYR A 15 10.99 12.88 -8.58
N PHE A 16 10.99 11.80 -9.35
CA PHE A 16 11.70 10.56 -9.06
C PHE A 16 12.97 10.45 -9.91
N THR A 17 14.02 9.92 -9.31
CA THR A 17 15.33 9.68 -9.98
C THR A 17 15.63 8.19 -10.17
N ASP A 18 14.67 7.34 -9.85
CA ASP A 18 14.80 5.89 -9.99
C ASP A 18 15.11 5.49 -11.44
N THR A 19 15.95 4.48 -11.61
CA THR A 19 16.35 3.96 -12.92
C THR A 19 15.16 3.34 -13.66
N PHE A 20 14.26 2.68 -12.93
CA PHE A 20 13.06 2.05 -13.49
C PHE A 20 11.81 2.79 -13.02
N GLN A 21 11.12 3.43 -13.97
CA GLN A 21 9.87 4.15 -13.74
C GLN A 21 8.90 3.74 -14.83
N GLN A 22 8.08 2.72 -14.57
CA GLN A 22 7.16 2.18 -15.56
C GLN A 22 5.82 1.78 -14.94
N MET A 23 4.79 1.76 -15.76
CA MET A 23 3.48 1.23 -15.44
C MET A 23 3.32 -0.17 -16.05
N PRO A 24 2.57 -1.08 -15.41
CA PRO A 24 2.26 -2.36 -16.00
C PRO A 24 1.54 -2.19 -17.35
N LYS A 25 2.05 -2.83 -18.42
CA LYS A 25 1.56 -2.69 -19.79
C LYS A 25 0.03 -2.87 -19.94
N HIS A 26 -0.55 -3.77 -19.14
CA HIS A 26 -1.99 -4.08 -19.17
C HIS A 26 -2.73 -3.64 -17.90
N GLY A 27 -2.13 -2.73 -17.12
CA GLY A 27 -2.66 -2.23 -15.86
C GLY A 27 -2.40 -3.17 -14.66
N TYR A 28 -2.62 -2.63 -13.47
CA TYR A 28 -2.36 -3.33 -12.22
C TYR A 28 -3.28 -4.54 -12.01
N THR A 29 -4.55 -4.46 -12.39
CA THR A 29 -5.50 -5.58 -12.26
C THR A 29 -4.97 -6.82 -12.96
N LYS A 30 -4.56 -6.70 -14.23
CA LYS A 30 -4.00 -7.83 -14.99
C LYS A 30 -2.68 -8.35 -14.44
N MET A 31 -1.87 -7.47 -13.86
CA MET A 31 -0.64 -7.88 -13.16
C MET A 31 -0.97 -8.74 -11.95
N PHE A 32 -1.88 -8.30 -11.09
CA PHE A 32 -2.30 -9.05 -9.89
C PHE A 32 -3.02 -10.35 -10.24
N GLU A 33 -3.91 -10.35 -11.24
CA GLU A 33 -4.54 -11.58 -11.74
C GLU A 33 -3.49 -12.64 -12.09
N LYS A 34 -2.40 -12.25 -12.77
CA LYS A 34 -1.30 -13.17 -13.10
C LYS A 34 -0.52 -13.63 -11.87
N MET A 35 -0.25 -12.73 -10.93
CA MET A 35 0.48 -13.08 -9.70
C MET A 35 -0.33 -14.06 -8.83
N LEU A 36 -1.65 -13.94 -8.83
CA LEU A 36 -2.56 -14.77 -8.03
C LEU A 36 -3.05 -16.02 -8.75
N ALA A 37 -2.69 -16.22 -10.02
CA ALA A 37 -3.13 -17.36 -10.84
C ALA A 37 -2.36 -18.65 -10.53
N HIS A 38 -2.26 -19.02 -9.25
CA HIS A 38 -1.62 -20.25 -8.82
C HIS A 38 -2.66 -21.16 -8.12
N PRO A 39 -2.66 -22.50 -8.34
CA PRO A 39 -3.68 -23.40 -7.78
C PRO A 39 -3.74 -23.40 -6.24
N ASN A 40 -2.63 -23.11 -5.58
CA ASN A 40 -2.56 -23.02 -4.13
C ASN A 40 -3.00 -21.66 -3.57
N ILE A 41 -3.30 -20.69 -4.43
CA ILE A 41 -3.79 -19.39 -4.00
C ILE A 41 -5.31 -19.34 -4.17
N LYS A 42 -6.02 -19.04 -3.09
CA LYS A 42 -7.46 -18.82 -3.10
C LYS A 42 -7.73 -17.34 -2.83
N VAL A 43 -8.49 -16.70 -3.71
CA VAL A 43 -8.85 -15.30 -3.60
C VAL A 43 -10.32 -15.19 -3.22
N MET A 44 -10.60 -14.46 -2.15
CA MET A 44 -11.94 -14.08 -1.74
C MET A 44 -12.11 -12.57 -1.93
N LEU A 45 -13.01 -12.17 -2.80
CA LEU A 45 -13.35 -10.76 -3.03
C LEU A 45 -14.64 -10.40 -2.30
N ASN A 46 -14.84 -9.10 -2.05
CA ASN A 46 -16.01 -8.58 -1.32
C ASN A 46 -16.23 -9.25 0.04
N THR A 47 -15.15 -9.62 0.71
CA THR A 47 -15.17 -10.31 2.01
C THR A 47 -14.32 -9.53 2.99
N ASP A 48 -14.93 -9.05 4.05
CA ASP A 48 -14.22 -8.42 5.16
C ASP A 48 -13.60 -9.51 6.05
N TYR A 49 -12.35 -9.32 6.45
CA TYR A 49 -11.65 -10.25 7.35
C TYR A 49 -12.44 -10.53 8.63
N ARG A 50 -13.10 -9.53 9.19
CA ARG A 50 -13.91 -9.65 10.42
C ARG A 50 -15.09 -10.59 10.27
N GLU A 51 -15.60 -10.78 9.06
CA GLU A 51 -16.72 -11.70 8.77
C GLU A 51 -16.27 -13.15 8.75
N ILE A 52 -14.99 -13.40 8.46
CA ILE A 52 -14.47 -14.76 8.25
C ILE A 52 -13.41 -15.18 9.25
N ARG A 53 -12.94 -14.28 10.13
CA ARG A 53 -11.81 -14.54 11.04
C ARG A 53 -11.99 -15.76 11.93
N ASP A 54 -13.23 -16.05 12.32
CA ASP A 54 -13.56 -17.16 13.21
C ASP A 54 -13.86 -18.47 12.45
N GLU A 55 -13.95 -18.40 11.11
CA GLU A 55 -14.27 -19.52 10.22
C GLU A 55 -13.04 -20.06 9.48
N VAL A 56 -12.06 -19.19 9.20
CA VAL A 56 -10.86 -19.57 8.45
C VAL A 56 -9.74 -19.97 9.40
N GLN A 57 -9.33 -21.25 9.30
CA GLN A 57 -8.14 -21.74 9.98
C GLN A 57 -6.88 -21.42 9.20
N TYR A 58 -5.82 -21.02 9.88
CA TYR A 58 -4.51 -20.71 9.29
C TYR A 58 -3.39 -21.07 10.28
N ASP A 59 -2.25 -21.44 9.75
CA ASP A 59 -1.03 -21.63 10.54
C ASP A 59 -0.37 -20.29 10.84
N HIS A 60 -0.44 -19.35 9.88
CA HIS A 60 0.10 -18.00 10.02
C HIS A 60 -0.76 -16.98 9.25
N LEU A 61 -1.09 -15.87 9.89
CA LEU A 61 -1.82 -14.75 9.29
C LEU A 61 -0.87 -13.60 8.95
N ILE A 62 -0.89 -13.16 7.70
CA ILE A 62 -0.24 -11.92 7.27
C ILE A 62 -1.32 -10.86 7.11
N PHE A 63 -1.39 -9.92 8.05
CA PHE A 63 -2.43 -8.90 8.07
C PHE A 63 -1.91 -7.56 7.50
N CYS A 64 -2.55 -7.07 6.43
CA CYS A 64 -2.18 -5.83 5.74
C CYS A 64 -3.15 -4.67 5.99
N GLY A 65 -4.25 -4.92 6.71
CA GLY A 65 -5.24 -3.92 7.09
C GLY A 65 -4.78 -2.99 8.22
N PRO A 66 -5.65 -2.05 8.67
CA PRO A 66 -5.34 -1.18 9.79
C PRO A 66 -5.11 -1.98 11.08
N ILE A 67 -3.95 -1.78 11.72
CA ILE A 67 -3.59 -2.52 12.92
C ILE A 67 -4.56 -2.26 14.08
N ASP A 68 -5.05 -1.05 14.22
CA ASP A 68 -6.02 -0.66 15.24
C ASP A 68 -7.37 -1.35 15.04
N GLU A 69 -7.78 -1.57 13.80
CA GLU A 69 -9.00 -2.31 13.45
C GLU A 69 -8.89 -3.79 13.80
N TYR A 70 -7.74 -4.41 13.57
CA TYR A 70 -7.49 -5.79 13.97
C TYR A 70 -7.73 -6.02 15.48
N PHE A 71 -7.34 -5.04 16.30
CA PHE A 71 -7.51 -5.05 17.75
C PHE A 71 -8.80 -4.36 18.23
N ASP A 72 -9.82 -4.25 17.37
CA ASP A 72 -11.13 -3.68 17.67
C ASP A 72 -11.04 -2.27 18.30
N TYR A 73 -10.06 -1.48 17.84
CA TYR A 73 -9.81 -0.10 18.30
C TYR A 73 -9.59 0.03 19.83
N ARG A 74 -9.05 -1.00 20.49
CA ARG A 74 -8.86 -1.09 21.94
C ARG A 74 -8.26 0.17 22.59
N PHE A 75 -7.36 0.85 21.90
CA PHE A 75 -6.72 2.08 22.37
C PHE A 75 -7.23 3.34 21.67
N GLY A 76 -8.27 3.22 20.87
CA GLY A 76 -8.79 4.29 20.00
C GLY A 76 -8.25 4.20 18.57
N LYS A 77 -8.91 4.92 17.65
CA LYS A 77 -8.57 4.90 16.23
C LYS A 77 -7.27 5.63 15.96
N LEU A 78 -6.41 5.03 15.14
CA LEU A 78 -5.25 5.70 14.56
C LEU A 78 -5.73 6.72 13.52
N PRO A 79 -5.28 7.99 13.60
CA PRO A 79 -5.73 9.02 12.68
C PRO A 79 -5.12 8.87 11.29
N TYR A 80 -5.97 8.95 10.26
CA TYR A 80 -5.59 8.97 8.86
C TYR A 80 -6.17 10.19 8.14
N ARG A 81 -5.49 10.64 7.09
CA ARG A 81 -6.10 11.48 6.06
C ARG A 81 -6.71 10.60 4.99
N SER A 82 -7.86 11.01 4.50
CA SER A 82 -8.58 10.36 3.42
C SER A 82 -8.60 11.24 2.17
N LEU A 83 -9.05 10.66 1.07
CA LEU A 83 -9.28 11.32 -0.20
C LEU A 83 -10.66 10.99 -0.72
N LYS A 84 -11.28 11.96 -1.38
CA LYS A 84 -12.44 11.76 -2.24
C LYS A 84 -11.98 11.92 -3.68
N PHE A 85 -12.28 10.94 -4.51
CA PHE A 85 -11.96 10.96 -5.95
C PHE A 85 -13.19 11.31 -6.77
N GLU A 86 -13.02 12.19 -7.75
CA GLU A 86 -14.03 12.50 -8.75
C GLU A 86 -13.44 12.21 -10.14
N HIS A 87 -13.97 11.15 -10.77
CA HIS A 87 -13.53 10.72 -12.10
C HIS A 87 -14.40 11.38 -13.17
N LYS A 88 -13.76 11.91 -14.22
CA LYS A 88 -14.43 12.51 -15.38
C LYS A 88 -13.87 11.96 -16.67
N GLN A 89 -14.75 11.66 -17.60
CA GLN A 89 -14.40 11.42 -18.99
C GLN A 89 -14.69 12.69 -19.80
N LEU A 90 -13.74 13.09 -20.63
CA LEU A 90 -13.81 14.31 -21.44
C LEU A 90 -13.74 13.97 -22.93
N ASP A 91 -14.55 14.69 -23.72
CA ASP A 91 -14.58 14.59 -25.18
C ASP A 91 -13.47 15.45 -25.82
N GLN A 92 -12.24 15.25 -25.34
CA GLN A 92 -11.03 15.87 -25.87
C GLN A 92 -9.85 14.93 -25.73
N GLU A 93 -8.87 15.08 -26.62
CA GLU A 93 -7.74 14.16 -26.64
C GLU A 93 -6.83 14.31 -25.42
N GLN A 94 -6.64 15.52 -24.93
CA GLN A 94 -5.75 15.83 -23.81
C GLN A 94 -6.33 16.96 -22.97
N PHE A 95 -6.21 16.85 -21.65
CA PHE A 95 -6.66 17.87 -20.71
C PHE A 95 -5.49 18.73 -20.17
N GLN A 96 -4.37 18.07 -19.84
CA GLN A 96 -3.18 18.72 -19.28
C GLN A 96 -1.90 18.19 -19.95
N ALA A 97 -0.80 18.94 -19.82
CA ALA A 97 0.45 18.60 -20.51
C ALA A 97 1.20 17.40 -19.88
N VAL A 98 0.88 17.03 -18.63
CA VAL A 98 1.57 16.00 -17.86
C VAL A 98 0.58 15.10 -17.14
N GLY A 99 1.02 13.91 -16.72
CA GLY A 99 0.15 12.93 -16.06
C GLY A 99 -0.44 13.39 -14.75
N THR A 100 0.24 14.27 -14.02
CA THR A 100 -0.21 14.71 -12.68
C THR A 100 0.16 16.18 -12.48
N VAL A 101 -0.83 16.98 -12.08
CA VAL A 101 -0.66 18.37 -11.67
C VAL A 101 -1.15 18.55 -10.23
N ASN A 102 -0.29 19.10 -9.36
CA ASN A 102 -0.65 19.42 -7.98
C ASN A 102 -1.10 20.87 -7.85
N TYR A 103 -2.09 21.12 -7.03
CA TYR A 103 -2.71 22.41 -6.74
C TYR A 103 -2.51 22.74 -5.27
N PRO A 104 -1.47 23.53 -4.91
CA PRO A 104 -1.17 23.84 -3.51
C PRO A 104 -1.97 25.00 -2.95
N SER A 105 -2.68 25.78 -3.80
CA SER A 105 -3.46 26.94 -3.37
C SER A 105 -4.71 26.52 -2.61
N GLU A 106 -5.02 27.25 -1.52
CA GLU A 106 -6.25 27.08 -0.73
C GLU A 106 -7.50 27.56 -1.48
N ASP A 107 -7.34 28.34 -2.56
CA ASP A 107 -8.44 28.79 -3.42
C ASP A 107 -9.03 27.66 -4.28
N VAL A 108 -8.34 26.52 -4.35
CA VAL A 108 -8.74 25.36 -5.14
C VAL A 108 -9.12 24.22 -4.20
N PRO A 109 -10.32 23.64 -4.31
CA PRO A 109 -10.80 22.63 -3.36
C PRO A 109 -10.17 21.24 -3.52
N TYR A 110 -9.46 20.98 -4.61
CA TYR A 110 -8.75 19.73 -4.89
C TYR A 110 -7.25 19.95 -4.82
N THR A 111 -6.53 18.91 -4.45
CA THR A 111 -5.05 18.97 -4.31
C THR A 111 -4.31 18.47 -5.55
N ARG A 112 -4.99 17.74 -6.42
CA ARG A 112 -4.38 17.11 -7.59
C ARG A 112 -5.39 16.83 -8.68
N ILE A 113 -4.91 16.89 -9.94
CA ILE A 113 -5.59 16.29 -11.08
C ILE A 113 -4.61 15.30 -11.74
N SER A 114 -5.10 14.08 -11.97
CA SER A 114 -4.35 13.04 -12.70
C SER A 114 -5.03 12.75 -14.02
N GLU A 115 -4.26 12.72 -15.14
CA GLU A 115 -4.69 12.30 -16.47
C GLU A 115 -3.97 11.01 -16.85
N TYR A 116 -4.72 9.93 -16.94
CA TYR A 116 -4.17 8.57 -17.02
C TYR A 116 -3.46 8.23 -18.32
N LYS A 117 -3.84 8.85 -19.43
CA LYS A 117 -3.19 8.65 -20.72
C LYS A 117 -1.68 8.80 -20.68
N HIS A 118 -1.21 9.86 -20.00
CA HIS A 118 0.22 10.14 -19.89
C HIS A 118 0.96 9.05 -19.09
N LEU A 119 0.26 8.37 -18.18
CA LEU A 119 0.83 7.31 -17.36
C LEU A 119 0.82 5.96 -18.08
N THR A 120 -0.21 5.70 -18.89
CA THR A 120 -0.45 4.40 -19.55
C THR A 120 0.01 4.34 -20.99
N GLY A 121 0.30 5.49 -21.61
CA GLY A 121 0.65 5.60 -23.05
C GLY A 121 -0.52 5.32 -23.98
N GLN A 122 -1.77 5.41 -23.51
CA GLN A 122 -2.95 5.18 -24.34
C GLN A 122 -3.14 6.30 -25.36
N VAL A 123 -3.48 5.92 -26.59
CA VAL A 123 -3.90 6.83 -27.67
C VAL A 123 -5.40 6.67 -27.88
N HIS A 124 -6.15 7.75 -27.64
CA HIS A 124 -7.61 7.74 -27.77
C HIS A 124 -8.13 9.18 -27.95
N PRO A 125 -9.18 9.44 -28.75
CA PRO A 125 -9.73 10.79 -28.95
C PRO A 125 -10.37 11.41 -27.71
N LYS A 126 -10.68 10.60 -26.67
CA LYS A 126 -11.19 11.07 -25.38
C LYS A 126 -10.16 10.83 -24.29
N THR A 127 -10.22 11.60 -23.20
CA THR A 127 -9.37 11.40 -22.04
C THR A 127 -10.17 11.20 -20.76
N SER A 128 -9.54 10.60 -19.74
CA SER A 128 -10.10 10.47 -18.39
C SER A 128 -9.19 11.14 -17.38
N ILE A 129 -9.77 11.93 -16.52
CA ILE A 129 -9.10 12.63 -15.44
C ILE A 129 -9.71 12.30 -14.09
N THR A 130 -8.92 12.48 -13.04
CA THR A 130 -9.39 12.33 -11.65
C THR A 130 -8.97 13.52 -10.84
N TYR A 131 -9.94 14.15 -10.18
CA TYR A 131 -9.71 15.14 -9.14
C TYR A 131 -9.56 14.44 -7.78
N GLU A 132 -8.57 14.85 -7.00
CA GLU A 132 -8.35 14.36 -5.63
C GLU A 132 -8.68 15.46 -4.62
N TYR A 133 -9.73 15.24 -3.84
CA TYR A 133 -10.14 16.16 -2.77
C TYR A 133 -9.66 15.63 -1.42
N PRO A 134 -9.01 16.45 -0.58
CA PRO A 134 -8.62 16.05 0.76
C PRO A 134 -9.84 15.86 1.65
N SER A 135 -9.84 14.82 2.46
CA SER A 135 -10.92 14.53 3.42
C SER A 135 -10.34 14.10 4.76
N ALA A 136 -11.01 14.50 5.84
CA ALA A 136 -10.72 14.02 7.19
C ALA A 136 -11.46 12.71 7.53
N LYS A 137 -12.40 12.29 6.65
CA LYS A 137 -13.23 11.10 6.85
C LYS A 137 -13.21 10.25 5.59
N GLY A 138 -13.27 8.94 5.76
CA GLY A 138 -13.25 7.94 4.68
C GLY A 138 -12.14 6.91 4.89
N ASP A 139 -11.75 6.26 3.82
CA ASP A 139 -10.73 5.22 3.84
C ASP A 139 -9.36 5.75 4.29
N PRO A 140 -8.55 4.92 4.96
CA PRO A 140 -7.27 5.31 5.53
C PRO A 140 -6.16 5.37 4.47
N TYR A 141 -6.01 6.51 3.77
CA TYR A 141 -4.97 6.65 2.74
C TYR A 141 -3.59 7.03 3.31
N TYR A 142 -3.54 7.98 4.25
CA TYR A 142 -2.27 8.53 4.74
C TYR A 142 -2.25 8.60 6.26
N PRO A 143 -1.34 7.88 6.94
CA PRO A 143 -1.08 8.07 8.37
C PRO A 143 -0.73 9.52 8.67
N ILE A 144 -1.22 10.07 9.78
CA ILE A 144 -0.90 11.44 10.21
C ILE A 144 0.33 11.38 11.11
N PRO A 145 1.51 11.86 10.67
CA PRO A 145 2.78 11.73 11.39
C PRO A 145 2.89 12.78 12.51
N ARG A 146 2.24 12.53 13.65
CA ARG A 146 2.34 13.32 14.87
C ARG A 146 2.91 12.48 16.01
N PRO A 147 3.60 13.07 16.98
CA PRO A 147 4.14 12.31 18.12
C PRO A 147 3.10 11.51 18.88
N GLU A 148 1.93 12.12 19.16
CA GLU A 148 0.83 11.45 19.86
C GLU A 148 0.31 10.22 19.11
N ASN A 149 0.27 10.27 17.79
CA ASN A 149 -0.16 9.15 16.95
C ASN A 149 0.91 8.05 16.92
N ALA A 150 2.18 8.42 16.95
CA ALA A 150 3.28 7.47 17.05
C ALA A 150 3.25 6.71 18.40
N GLU A 151 2.93 7.39 19.50
CA GLU A 151 2.77 6.75 20.80
C GLU A 151 1.54 5.83 20.82
N LEU A 152 0.43 6.24 20.21
CA LEU A 152 -0.74 5.38 20.06
C LEU A 152 -0.40 4.12 19.23
N TYR A 153 0.33 4.29 18.13
CA TYR A 153 0.77 3.16 17.31
C TYR A 153 1.68 2.20 18.07
N LYS A 154 2.61 2.68 18.88
CA LYS A 154 3.49 1.82 19.69
C LYS A 154 2.71 0.88 20.61
N ARG A 155 1.59 1.33 21.16
CA ARG A 155 0.71 0.48 21.99
C ARG A 155 0.11 -0.67 21.16
N TYR A 156 -0.30 -0.40 19.94
CA TYR A 156 -0.77 -1.46 19.02
C TYR A 156 0.36 -2.37 18.57
N GLN A 157 1.54 -1.81 18.31
CA GLN A 157 2.72 -2.60 17.97
C GLN A 157 3.08 -3.58 19.07
N GLN A 158 3.03 -3.17 20.34
CA GLN A 158 3.26 -4.07 21.46
C GLN A 158 2.26 -5.23 21.48
N LEU A 159 0.96 -4.96 21.27
CA LEU A 159 -0.03 -6.05 21.13
C LEU A 159 0.28 -6.97 19.94
N ALA A 160 0.72 -6.40 18.82
CA ALA A 160 1.08 -7.18 17.65
C ALA A 160 2.27 -8.10 17.92
N ASP A 161 3.29 -7.61 18.63
CA ASP A 161 4.48 -8.38 19.00
C ASP A 161 4.15 -9.52 19.98
N GLU A 162 3.08 -9.37 20.78
CA GLU A 162 2.57 -10.38 21.71
C GLU A 162 1.55 -11.35 21.07
N THR A 163 1.10 -11.09 19.84
CA THR A 163 0.09 -11.92 19.14
C THR A 163 0.78 -13.04 18.35
N PRO A 164 0.63 -14.31 18.75
CA PRO A 164 1.29 -15.42 18.07
C PRO A 164 0.69 -15.66 16.69
N ASN A 165 1.52 -16.12 15.77
CA ASN A 165 1.13 -16.52 14.40
C ASN A 165 0.47 -15.42 13.56
N VAL A 166 0.66 -14.16 13.90
CA VAL A 166 0.18 -13.02 13.14
C VAL A 166 1.32 -12.05 12.85
N THR A 167 1.47 -11.64 11.60
CA THR A 167 2.42 -10.62 11.20
C THR A 167 1.71 -9.45 10.55
N PHE A 168 1.94 -8.24 11.07
CA PHE A 168 1.43 -7.01 10.50
C PHE A 168 2.42 -6.42 9.51
N VAL A 169 1.97 -6.13 8.28
CA VAL A 169 2.80 -5.64 7.19
C VAL A 169 2.06 -4.63 6.32
N GLY A 170 2.79 -3.84 5.55
CA GLY A 170 2.22 -2.82 4.68
C GLY A 170 1.93 -1.50 5.40
N ARG A 171 1.36 -0.56 4.66
CA ARG A 171 1.13 0.83 5.11
C ARG A 171 0.22 0.92 6.33
N LEU A 172 -0.86 0.17 6.34
CA LEU A 172 -1.89 0.19 7.38
C LEU A 172 -1.48 -0.67 8.57
N GLY A 173 -0.91 -1.86 8.32
CA GLY A 173 -0.42 -2.75 9.37
C GLY A 173 0.74 -2.18 10.18
N THR A 174 1.54 -1.28 9.59
CA THR A 174 2.70 -0.66 10.26
C THR A 174 2.54 0.84 10.51
N TYR A 175 1.38 1.41 10.21
CA TYR A 175 1.08 2.84 10.35
C TYR A 175 2.17 3.75 9.77
N LYS A 176 2.71 3.40 8.60
CA LYS A 176 3.77 4.16 7.92
C LYS A 176 3.40 4.51 6.50
N TYR A 177 3.90 5.66 6.05
CA TYR A 177 3.77 6.03 4.66
C TYR A 177 4.88 5.35 3.84
N TYR A 178 4.47 4.47 2.93
CA TYR A 178 5.34 3.81 1.96
C TYR A 178 4.88 4.10 0.53
N ASN A 179 5.83 4.18 -0.39
CA ASN A 179 5.56 4.04 -1.82
C ASN A 179 5.37 2.55 -2.18
N MET A 180 4.85 2.25 -3.37
CA MET A 180 4.55 0.87 -3.78
C MET A 180 5.78 -0.04 -3.79
N ASP A 181 6.92 0.46 -4.28
CA ASP A 181 8.20 -0.23 -4.27
C ASP A 181 8.64 -0.62 -2.85
N GLN A 182 8.48 0.29 -1.90
CA GLN A 182 8.81 0.06 -0.49
C GLN A 182 7.88 -0.99 0.15
N VAL A 183 6.59 -1.01 -0.21
CA VAL A 183 5.65 -2.04 0.24
C VAL A 183 6.04 -3.41 -0.31
N VAL A 184 6.39 -3.49 -1.59
CA VAL A 184 6.88 -4.73 -2.20
C VAL A 184 8.19 -5.18 -1.55
N GLY A 185 9.13 -4.27 -1.33
CA GLY A 185 10.39 -4.56 -0.61
C GLY A 185 10.14 -5.10 0.80
N GLN A 186 9.18 -4.53 1.53
CA GLN A 186 8.79 -5.01 2.86
C GLN A 186 8.20 -6.43 2.80
N ALA A 187 7.33 -6.71 1.83
CA ALA A 187 6.73 -8.03 1.65
C ALA A 187 7.79 -9.10 1.30
N LEU A 188 8.73 -8.79 0.41
CA LEU A 188 9.84 -9.70 0.06
C LEU A 188 10.77 -9.96 1.26
N ALA A 189 11.08 -8.93 2.05
CA ALA A 189 11.88 -9.09 3.25
C ALA A 189 11.17 -9.92 4.35
N LEU A 190 9.84 -9.80 4.45
CA LEU A 190 9.04 -10.63 5.35
C LEU A 190 9.05 -12.08 4.88
N TYR A 191 8.77 -12.32 3.59
CA TYR A 191 8.79 -13.67 3.02
C TYR A 191 10.11 -14.40 3.32
N LYS A 192 11.23 -13.73 3.06
CA LYS A 192 12.56 -14.30 3.34
C LYS A 192 12.77 -14.69 4.80
N ARG A 193 12.29 -13.88 5.75
CA ARG A 193 12.37 -14.20 7.18
C ARG A 193 11.51 -15.39 7.57
N ILE A 194 10.30 -15.51 6.99
CA ILE A 194 9.42 -16.67 7.22
C ILE A 194 10.09 -17.95 6.69
N GLU A 195 10.60 -17.91 5.47
CA GLU A 195 11.31 -19.03 4.84
C GLU A 195 12.53 -19.48 5.66
N GLU A 196 13.35 -18.54 6.13
CA GLU A 196 14.51 -18.83 6.98
C GLU A 196 14.09 -19.46 8.33
N ALA A 197 12.99 -19.00 8.93
CA ALA A 197 12.48 -19.55 10.18
C ALA A 197 11.92 -20.98 10.00
N GLU A 198 11.23 -21.24 8.89
CA GLU A 198 10.73 -22.59 8.56
C GLU A 198 11.88 -23.57 8.34
N HIS A 199 12.92 -23.16 7.61
CA HIS A 199 14.11 -23.99 7.42
C HIS A 199 14.87 -24.28 8.72
N ALA A 200 14.94 -23.31 9.63
CA ALA A 200 15.60 -23.50 10.92
C ALA A 200 14.82 -24.44 11.86
N SER A 201 13.50 -24.56 11.67
CA SER A 201 12.63 -25.42 12.48
C SER A 201 12.52 -26.86 11.94
N GLN A 202 13.01 -27.14 10.73
CA GLN A 202 13.06 -28.50 10.21
C GLN A 202 14.18 -29.29 10.90
N PRO A 203 13.90 -30.47 11.52
CA PRO A 203 14.96 -31.29 12.11
C PRO A 203 15.96 -31.69 11.01
N GLN A 204 17.23 -31.38 11.22
CA GLN A 204 18.29 -31.92 10.38
C GLN A 204 18.17 -33.45 10.38
N ALA A 205 17.86 -34.02 9.22
CA ALA A 205 17.90 -35.45 9.06
C ALA A 205 19.32 -35.93 9.42
N VAL A 206 19.44 -36.59 10.56
CA VAL A 206 20.71 -37.20 11.00
C VAL A 206 21.09 -38.19 9.90
N ALA A 207 22.08 -37.83 9.10
CA ALA A 207 22.72 -38.76 8.18
C ALA A 207 23.31 -39.87 9.06
N GLY A 208 22.52 -40.98 9.19
CA GLY A 208 22.94 -42.16 9.92
C GLY A 208 24.21 -42.70 9.26
N GLN A 209 25.27 -42.70 10.02
CA GLN A 209 26.45 -43.50 9.76
C GLN A 209 26.01 -44.97 9.71
N LEU A 210 25.99 -45.53 8.51
CA LEU A 210 26.09 -46.97 8.35
C LEU A 210 27.60 -47.30 8.30
N GLY A 211 28.12 -47.76 9.41
CA GLY A 211 29.37 -48.47 9.51
C GLY A 211 29.21 -49.93 9.10
#